data_5197d5c8b051d6dfb9e3e0250afdfdb4
#
_entry.id   5197d5c8b051d6dfb9e3e0250afdfdb4
#
_cell.length_a   1.000
_cell.length_b   1.000
_cell.length_c   1.000
_cell.angle_alpha   90.00
_cell.angle_beta   90.00
_cell.angle_gamma   90.00
#
_symmetry.space_group_name_H-M   'P 1'
#
loop_
_entity.id
_entity.type
_entity.pdbx_description
1 polymer ?
#
loop_
_entity_poly.entity_id
_entity_poly.type
_entity_poly.pdbx_seq_one_letter_code
_entity_poly.pdbx_strand_id
1 'polypeptide(L)'
;MNGRFALALALVVTVSTTPSFADARNDAKSQVEFGINVAQRGLWREAIYRWEKAVELDPTYAAAYNDLAIAYEHEGQLAKARKAYEKALEIEPNNSQIRQNYELFKEINDRTSAEKEKS
;
A
#
# COMPACT_ATOMS: atom_id res chain seq x y z
N MET A 1 57.52 -10.11 36.49
CA MET A 1 56.91 -10.06 35.16
C MET A 1 55.44 -9.62 35.31
N ASN A 2 55.15 -8.36 35.06
CA ASN A 2 53.82 -7.84 35.15
C ASN A 2 53.23 -7.78 33.73
N GLY A 3 52.58 -8.88 33.32
CA GLY A 3 51.83 -8.88 32.05
C GLY A 3 50.54 -8.08 32.26
N ARG A 4 50.55 -6.83 31.81
CA ARG A 4 49.32 -6.05 31.70
C ARG A 4 48.62 -6.43 30.39
N PHE A 5 47.61 -7.28 30.50
CA PHE A 5 46.71 -7.52 29.41
C PHE A 5 45.75 -6.32 29.33
N ALA A 6 45.95 -5.43 28.40
CA ALA A 6 44.99 -4.41 28.06
C ALA A 6 43.86 -5.08 27.25
N LEU A 7 42.72 -5.36 27.88
CA LEU A 7 41.51 -5.72 27.21
C LEU A 7 41.01 -4.46 26.48
N ALA A 8 41.32 -4.35 25.21
CA ALA A 8 40.66 -3.35 24.38
C ALA A 8 39.25 -3.81 24.15
N LEU A 9 38.29 -3.25 24.90
CA LEU A 9 36.89 -3.38 24.60
C LEU A 9 36.62 -2.61 23.30
N ALA A 10 36.55 -3.34 22.19
CA ALA A 10 36.07 -2.75 20.94
C ALA A 10 34.57 -2.52 21.11
N LEU A 11 34.20 -1.27 21.36
CA LEU A 11 32.78 -0.86 21.33
C LEU A 11 32.34 -0.96 19.87
N VAL A 12 31.68 -2.06 19.52
CA VAL A 12 30.98 -2.15 18.24
C VAL A 12 29.74 -1.28 18.35
N VAL A 13 29.87 -0.03 17.93
CA VAL A 13 28.70 0.83 17.72
C VAL A 13 27.97 0.30 16.50
N THR A 14 26.98 -0.54 16.71
CA THR A 14 26.03 -0.89 15.66
C THR A 14 25.17 0.34 15.40
N VAL A 15 25.54 1.08 14.39
CA VAL A 15 24.68 2.16 13.89
C VAL A 15 23.46 1.48 13.25
N SER A 16 22.38 1.36 14.01
CA SER A 16 21.09 0.98 13.44
C SER A 16 20.62 2.15 12.57
N THR A 17 20.87 2.07 11.28
CA THR A 17 20.29 3.01 10.32
C THR A 17 18.80 2.68 10.18
N THR A 18 17.95 3.44 10.87
CA THR A 18 16.52 3.43 10.58
C THR A 18 16.33 4.06 9.19
N PRO A 19 15.56 3.41 8.29
CA PRO A 19 15.26 4.01 7.00
C PRO A 19 14.54 5.36 7.20
N SER A 20 14.94 6.36 6.43
CA SER A 20 14.27 7.66 6.44
C SER A 20 12.90 7.56 5.78
N PHE A 21 12.01 8.54 6.04
CA PHE A 21 10.72 8.63 5.33
C PHE A 21 10.89 8.70 3.81
N ALA A 22 11.97 9.36 3.33
CA ALA A 22 12.27 9.42 1.91
C ALA A 22 12.62 8.04 1.33
N ASP A 23 13.40 7.22 2.06
CA ASP A 23 13.75 5.86 1.64
C ASP A 23 12.52 4.95 1.64
N ALA A 24 11.69 5.02 2.67
CA ALA A 24 10.45 4.26 2.76
C ALA A 24 9.48 4.62 1.61
N ARG A 25 9.35 5.91 1.28
CA ARG A 25 8.54 6.36 0.15
C ARG A 25 9.10 5.89 -1.18
N ASN A 26 10.41 5.92 -1.39
CA ASN A 26 11.04 5.45 -2.60
C ASN A 26 10.85 3.93 -2.78
N ASP A 27 11.01 3.16 -1.72
CA ASP A 27 10.77 1.73 -1.74
C ASP A 27 9.29 1.41 -2.02
N ALA A 28 8.36 2.16 -1.43
CA ALA A 28 6.94 2.04 -1.70
C ALA A 28 6.60 2.34 -3.17
N LYS A 29 7.18 3.41 -3.74
CA LYS A 29 7.02 3.73 -5.17
C LYS A 29 7.49 2.60 -6.08
N SER A 30 8.62 1.97 -5.77
CA SER A 30 9.13 0.83 -6.54
C SER A 30 8.15 -0.34 -6.52
N GLN A 31 7.52 -0.62 -5.37
CA GLN A 31 6.49 -1.64 -5.29
C GLN A 31 5.23 -1.26 -6.08
N VAL A 32 4.84 0.01 -6.05
CA VAL A 32 3.69 0.49 -6.84
C VAL A 32 3.95 0.32 -8.33
N GLU A 33 5.11 0.74 -8.82
CA GLU A 33 5.48 0.60 -10.24
C GLU A 33 5.51 -0.87 -10.68
N PHE A 34 6.06 -1.75 -9.87
CA PHE A 34 6.03 -3.19 -10.14
C PHE A 34 4.59 -3.71 -10.21
N GLY A 35 3.75 -3.32 -9.26
CA GLY A 35 2.33 -3.68 -9.22
C GLY A 35 1.59 -3.23 -10.48
N ILE A 36 1.82 -2.00 -10.95
CA ILE A 36 1.24 -1.49 -12.20
C ILE A 36 1.64 -2.37 -13.40
N ASN A 37 2.92 -2.70 -13.50
CA ASN A 37 3.42 -3.53 -14.59
C ASN A 37 2.75 -4.91 -14.64
N VAL A 38 2.58 -5.56 -13.49
CA VAL A 38 1.95 -6.89 -13.45
C VAL A 38 0.43 -6.81 -13.61
N ALA A 39 -0.22 -5.74 -13.14
CA ALA A 39 -1.64 -5.48 -13.34
C ALA A 39 -1.98 -5.29 -14.83
N GLN A 40 -1.13 -4.56 -15.57
CA GLN A 40 -1.27 -4.39 -17.02
C GLN A 40 -1.20 -5.72 -17.79
N ARG A 41 -0.59 -6.72 -17.21
CA ARG A 41 -0.52 -8.09 -17.74
C ARG A 41 -1.67 -8.98 -17.24
N GLY A 42 -2.63 -8.44 -16.51
CA GLY A 42 -3.75 -9.16 -15.92
C GLY A 42 -3.42 -9.96 -14.66
N LEU A 43 -2.24 -9.77 -14.09
CA LEU A 43 -1.79 -10.46 -12.89
C LEU A 43 -2.20 -9.70 -11.62
N TRP A 44 -3.51 -9.62 -11.39
CA TRP A 44 -4.08 -8.81 -10.32
C TRP A 44 -3.69 -9.25 -8.90
N ARG A 45 -3.56 -10.54 -8.65
CA ARG A 45 -3.13 -11.05 -7.34
C ARG A 45 -1.70 -10.65 -7.01
N GLU A 46 -0.81 -10.70 -8.00
CA GLU A 46 0.57 -10.22 -7.84
C GLU A 46 0.61 -8.70 -7.63
N ALA A 47 -0.22 -7.96 -8.36
CA ALA A 47 -0.36 -6.51 -8.16
C ALA A 47 -0.81 -6.18 -6.73
N ILE A 48 -1.82 -6.87 -6.22
CA ILE A 48 -2.29 -6.72 -4.83
C ILE A 48 -1.14 -6.96 -3.85
N TYR A 49 -0.39 -8.04 -4.01
CA TYR A 49 0.75 -8.34 -3.15
C TYR A 49 1.76 -7.19 -3.15
N ARG A 50 2.09 -6.64 -4.33
CA ARG A 50 3.04 -5.53 -4.45
C ARG A 50 2.52 -4.23 -3.81
N TRP A 51 1.25 -3.92 -4.00
CA TRP A 51 0.65 -2.72 -3.42
C TRP A 51 0.39 -2.85 -1.91
N GLU A 52 0.10 -4.06 -1.41
CA GLU A 52 0.08 -4.33 0.04
C GLU A 52 1.47 -4.09 0.65
N LYS A 53 2.53 -4.51 -0.03
CA LYS A 53 3.92 -4.19 0.36
C LYS A 53 4.18 -2.68 0.36
N ALA A 54 3.68 -1.96 -0.64
CA ALA A 54 3.84 -0.51 -0.72
C ALA A 54 3.23 0.21 0.48
N VAL A 55 2.03 -0.16 0.91
CA VAL A 55 1.36 0.47 2.06
C VAL A 55 1.94 0.03 3.41
N GLU A 56 2.59 -1.13 3.48
CA GLU A 56 3.40 -1.51 4.65
C GLU A 56 4.64 -0.63 4.78
N LEU A 57 5.32 -0.37 3.66
CA LEU A 57 6.52 0.47 3.61
C LEU A 57 6.19 1.94 3.87
N ASP A 58 5.11 2.44 3.30
CA ASP A 58 4.63 3.80 3.50
C ASP A 58 3.10 3.83 3.67
N PRO A 59 2.61 3.79 4.92
CA PRO A 59 1.17 3.83 5.22
C PRO A 59 0.47 5.14 4.84
N THR A 60 1.22 6.16 4.41
CA THR A 60 0.69 7.47 3.97
C THR A 60 0.61 7.61 2.46
N TYR A 61 0.84 6.52 1.72
CA TYR A 61 0.85 6.55 0.26
C TYR A 61 -0.56 6.33 -0.31
N ALA A 62 -1.32 7.41 -0.43
CA ALA A 62 -2.72 7.38 -0.88
C ALA A 62 -2.90 6.70 -2.25
N ALA A 63 -2.00 6.95 -3.20
CA ALA A 63 -2.05 6.34 -4.53
C ALA A 63 -1.99 4.80 -4.45
N ALA A 64 -1.19 4.24 -3.56
CA ALA A 64 -1.10 2.79 -3.37
C ALA A 64 -2.40 2.20 -2.82
N TYR A 65 -3.06 2.89 -1.91
CA TYR A 65 -4.39 2.46 -1.44
C TYR A 65 -5.46 2.55 -2.54
N ASN A 66 -5.40 3.57 -3.38
CA ASN A 66 -6.31 3.67 -4.54
C ASN A 66 -6.09 2.52 -5.53
N ASP A 67 -4.85 2.18 -5.82
CA ASP A 67 -4.51 1.04 -6.69
C ASP A 67 -4.97 -0.29 -6.09
N LEU A 68 -4.78 -0.49 -4.78
CA LEU A 68 -5.32 -1.63 -4.05
C LEU A 68 -6.84 -1.72 -4.16
N ALA A 69 -7.53 -0.60 -4.00
CA ALA A 69 -8.99 -0.57 -4.11
C ALA A 69 -9.47 -1.06 -5.48
N ILE A 70 -8.84 -0.58 -6.55
CA ILE A 70 -9.16 -0.98 -7.92
C ILE A 70 -8.90 -2.48 -8.13
N ALA A 71 -7.79 -2.99 -7.61
CA ALA A 71 -7.46 -4.40 -7.73
C ALA A 71 -8.40 -5.30 -6.91
N TYR A 72 -8.77 -4.88 -5.71
CA TYR A 72 -9.77 -5.59 -4.91
C TYR A 72 -11.14 -5.62 -5.58
N GLU A 73 -11.57 -4.53 -6.24
CA GLU A 73 -12.77 -4.54 -7.08
C GLU A 73 -12.66 -5.60 -8.17
N HIS A 74 -11.54 -5.61 -8.88
CA HIS A 74 -11.30 -6.54 -9.97
C HIS A 74 -11.36 -8.00 -9.53
N GLU A 75 -10.90 -8.30 -8.32
CA GLU A 75 -10.95 -9.62 -7.70
C GLU A 75 -12.27 -9.91 -6.95
N GLY A 76 -13.23 -8.99 -7.00
CA GLY A 76 -14.52 -9.15 -6.31
C GLY A 76 -14.48 -9.01 -4.80
N GLN A 77 -13.37 -8.51 -4.24
CA GLN A 77 -13.19 -8.29 -2.80
C GLN A 77 -13.70 -6.90 -2.40
N LEU A 78 -15.02 -6.72 -2.48
CA LEU A 78 -15.67 -5.41 -2.41
C LEU A 78 -15.53 -4.71 -1.05
N ALA A 79 -15.55 -5.47 0.05
CA ALA A 79 -15.35 -4.89 1.38
C ALA A 79 -13.93 -4.34 1.56
N LYS A 80 -12.92 -5.03 1.03
CA LYS A 80 -11.54 -4.57 1.04
C LYS A 80 -11.33 -3.36 0.11
N ALA A 81 -11.98 -3.36 -1.05
CA ALA A 81 -11.96 -2.23 -1.97
C ALA A 81 -12.49 -0.97 -1.31
N ARG A 82 -13.63 -1.05 -0.65
CA ARG A 82 -14.24 0.08 0.09
C ARG A 82 -13.28 0.65 1.14
N LYS A 83 -12.71 -0.21 1.97
CA LYS A 83 -11.75 0.20 3.01
C LYS A 83 -10.50 0.88 2.42
N ALA A 84 -10.01 0.37 1.31
CA ALA A 84 -8.84 0.95 0.65
C ALA A 84 -9.13 2.34 0.06
N TYR A 85 -10.30 2.54 -0.58
CA TYR A 85 -10.73 3.86 -1.02
C TYR A 85 -10.90 4.84 0.13
N GLU A 86 -11.55 4.42 1.22
CA GLU A 86 -11.74 5.24 2.40
C GLU A 86 -10.40 5.66 3.00
N LYS A 87 -9.44 4.74 3.06
CA LYS A 87 -8.08 5.05 3.53
C LYS A 87 -7.36 6.04 2.62
N ALA A 88 -7.46 5.87 1.31
CA ALA A 88 -6.88 6.80 0.36
C ALA A 88 -7.44 8.21 0.53
N LEU A 89 -8.75 8.36 0.72
CA LEU A 89 -9.40 9.65 0.94
C LEU A 89 -9.18 10.23 2.34
N GLU A 90 -8.94 9.40 3.35
CA GLU A 90 -8.50 9.86 4.67
C GLU A 90 -7.14 10.55 4.59
N ILE A 91 -6.22 10.02 3.77
CA ILE A 91 -4.88 10.57 3.57
C ILE A 91 -4.93 11.81 2.66
N GLU A 92 -5.64 11.72 1.55
CA GLU A 92 -5.78 12.80 0.55
C GLU A 92 -7.27 13.13 0.29
N PRO A 93 -7.95 13.86 1.20
CA PRO A 93 -9.39 14.11 1.09
C PRO A 93 -9.80 14.93 -0.15
N ASN A 94 -8.87 15.70 -0.71
CA ASN A 94 -9.11 16.57 -1.87
C ASN A 94 -8.63 15.98 -3.20
N ASN A 95 -8.20 14.71 -3.20
CA ASN A 95 -7.80 14.04 -4.44
C ASN A 95 -9.05 13.69 -5.26
N SER A 96 -9.27 14.44 -6.32
CA SER A 96 -10.47 14.30 -7.16
C SER A 96 -10.53 12.95 -7.89
N GLN A 97 -9.39 12.41 -8.31
CA GLN A 97 -9.34 11.12 -9.01
C GLN A 97 -9.73 9.97 -8.08
N ILE A 98 -9.19 9.93 -6.87
CA ILE A 98 -9.56 8.92 -5.86
C ILE A 98 -11.05 9.04 -5.54
N ARG A 99 -11.55 10.25 -5.36
CA ARG A 99 -12.97 10.49 -5.09
C ARG A 99 -13.85 9.98 -6.23
N GLN A 100 -13.52 10.28 -7.48
CA GLN A 100 -14.25 9.78 -8.64
C GLN A 100 -14.27 8.26 -8.70
N ASN A 101 -13.13 7.62 -8.47
CA ASN A 101 -13.03 6.16 -8.43
C ASN A 101 -13.93 5.58 -7.34
N TYR A 102 -13.92 6.16 -6.15
CA TYR A 102 -14.76 5.71 -5.03
C TYR A 102 -16.26 5.92 -5.28
N GLU A 103 -16.64 7.08 -5.82
CA GLU A 103 -18.04 7.35 -6.16
C GLU A 103 -18.57 6.35 -7.21
N LEU A 104 -17.79 6.07 -8.25
CA LEU A 104 -18.15 5.08 -9.26
C LEU A 104 -18.26 3.68 -8.65
N PHE A 105 -17.33 3.30 -7.79
CA PHE A 105 -17.38 2.04 -7.03
C PHE A 105 -18.68 1.91 -6.24
N LYS A 106 -19.07 2.94 -5.48
CA LYS A 106 -20.30 2.94 -4.69
C LYS A 106 -21.53 2.84 -5.58
N GLU A 107 -21.59 3.61 -6.65
CA GLU A 107 -22.71 3.60 -7.58
C GLU A 107 -22.95 2.21 -8.18
N ILE A 108 -21.90 1.55 -8.64
CA ILE A 108 -21.99 0.20 -9.21
C ILE A 108 -22.46 -0.82 -8.16
N ASN A 109 -21.87 -0.78 -6.97
CA ASN A 109 -22.20 -1.75 -5.91
C ASN A 109 -23.58 -1.56 -5.32
N ASP A 110 -24.01 -0.32 -5.12
CA ASP A 110 -25.34 -0.03 -4.59
C ASP A 110 -26.43 -0.45 -5.58
N ARG A 111 -26.21 -0.25 -6.88
CA ARG A 111 -27.09 -0.74 -7.94
C ARG A 111 -27.23 -2.27 -7.93
N THR A 112 -26.11 -2.96 -7.89
CA THR A 112 -26.08 -4.44 -7.88
C THR A 112 -26.77 -5.01 -6.65
N SER A 113 -26.60 -4.39 -5.49
CA SER A 113 -27.29 -4.79 -4.26
C SER A 113 -28.79 -4.59 -4.34
N ALA A 114 -29.23 -3.43 -4.86
CA ALA A 114 -30.65 -3.14 -5.03
C ALA A 114 -31.35 -4.08 -6.04
N GLU A 115 -30.64 -4.51 -7.09
CA GLU A 115 -31.16 -5.49 -8.05
C GLU A 115 -31.31 -6.88 -7.44
N LYS A 116 -30.36 -7.31 -6.59
CA LYS A 116 -30.45 -8.60 -5.88
C LYS A 116 -31.59 -8.67 -4.88
N GLU A 117 -31.93 -7.55 -4.23
CA GLU A 117 -33.03 -7.49 -3.29
C GLU A 117 -34.42 -7.56 -3.98
N LYS A 118 -34.49 -7.23 -5.27
CA LYS A 118 -35.74 -7.25 -6.08
C LYS A 118 -36.00 -8.60 -6.75
N SER A 119 -35.03 -9.49 -6.79
CA SER A 119 -35.13 -10.82 -7.39
C SER A 119 -35.36 -11.90 -6.34
#